data_1d55908ef15f4ae1aaa0de64a48bb721
#
_entry.id   1d55908ef15f4ae1aaa0de64a48bb721
#
_cell.length_a   1.000
_cell.length_b   1.000
_cell.length_c   1.000
_cell.angle_alpha   90.00
_cell.angle_beta   90.00
_cell.angle_gamma   90.00
#
_symmetry.space_group_name_H-M   'P 1'
#
loop_
_entity.id
_entity.type
_entity.pdbx_description
1 polymer ?
#
loop_
_entity_poly.entity_id
_entity_poly.type
_entity_poly.pdbx_seq_one_letter_code
_entity_poly.pdbx_strand_id
1 'polypeptide(L)'
;MRSHLLIGAASSGSGKTTFTLGLLRALRNRSLRVQPFKCGPDYIDTRHHKMAAGCASVNLDGFMMSEGHIKDLYARYTSNADVAVTEGVMGLFDGYDAMRGSSAEISGLLRIPIVLVVNAKSTAYSVAPLLYGFRNFRKDLNVVGAVFNFVASESHYSFLRQACEDAGVEALGYLPKCADVEIPSRHLGLSLDEDFCFEEFADRVACLVEEHVDIDRLLAITALPERQPVPRVKEVMRTVSKANLNIAIARDPAFNFSYEENIHFLSTLGKITYFSPLRDDCLPEADFVYLPGGYPELYLSELSMNSGMRESIHSFVEVGGKLLAE
;
A
#
# COMPACT_ATOMS: atom_id res chain seq x y z
N MET A 1 8.41 -4.27 22.12
CA MET A 1 7.18 -3.72 21.56
C MET A 1 7.45 -3.40 20.10
N ARG A 2 6.49 -3.63 19.22
CA ARG A 2 6.60 -3.32 17.79
C ARG A 2 5.54 -2.28 17.43
N SER A 3 5.88 -1.33 16.60
CA SER A 3 4.92 -0.31 16.18
C SER A 3 4.06 -0.83 15.01
N HIS A 4 2.76 -0.66 15.12
CA HIS A 4 1.79 -1.02 14.09
C HIS A 4 0.83 0.14 13.93
N LEU A 5 0.67 0.65 12.72
CA LEU A 5 -0.23 1.78 12.48
C LEU A 5 -0.97 1.67 11.15
N LEU A 6 -2.15 2.28 11.12
CA LEU A 6 -2.87 2.57 9.89
C LEU A 6 -2.87 4.07 9.63
N ILE A 7 -2.45 4.49 8.46
CA ILE A 7 -2.51 5.87 7.99
C ILE A 7 -3.84 6.07 7.27
N GLY A 8 -4.76 6.79 7.93
CA GLY A 8 -6.07 7.13 7.40
C GLY A 8 -6.18 8.60 7.03
N ALA A 9 -7.26 9.01 6.37
CA ALA A 9 -7.58 10.40 6.13
C ALA A 9 -9.10 10.61 6.02
N ALA A 10 -9.52 11.88 6.08
CA ALA A 10 -10.93 12.22 5.93
C ALA A 10 -11.45 12.04 4.49
N SER A 11 -10.55 12.18 3.49
CA SER A 11 -10.89 12.09 2.07
C SER A 11 -9.68 11.70 1.22
N SER A 12 -9.93 11.35 -0.04
CA SER A 12 -8.88 11.26 -1.06
C SER A 12 -8.20 12.62 -1.25
N GLY A 13 -6.93 12.62 -1.70
CA GLY A 13 -6.17 13.86 -1.92
C GLY A 13 -5.68 14.55 -0.65
N SER A 14 -5.85 13.96 0.53
CA SER A 14 -5.31 14.53 1.79
C SER A 14 -3.79 14.41 1.93
N GLY A 15 -3.11 13.67 1.06
CA GLY A 15 -1.67 13.44 1.08
C GLY A 15 -1.23 12.20 1.84
N LYS A 16 -2.13 11.21 2.03
CA LYS A 16 -1.78 9.92 2.65
C LYS A 16 -0.56 9.28 2.02
N THR A 17 -0.59 9.11 0.69
CA THR A 17 0.49 8.43 -0.04
C THR A 17 1.81 9.16 0.10
N THR A 18 1.83 10.50 -0.04
CA THR A 18 3.04 11.30 0.16
C THR A 18 3.62 11.09 1.56
N PHE A 19 2.78 11.22 2.59
CA PHE A 19 3.23 11.00 3.97
C PHE A 19 3.68 9.56 4.20
N THR A 20 2.96 8.57 3.68
CA THR A 20 3.32 7.15 3.82
C THR A 20 4.68 6.86 3.20
N LEU A 21 4.94 7.34 1.97
CA LEU A 21 6.21 7.13 1.28
C LEU A 21 7.38 7.78 2.03
N GLY A 22 7.20 9.02 2.50
CA GLY A 22 8.19 9.69 3.33
C GLY A 22 8.48 8.95 4.64
N LEU A 23 7.42 8.50 5.33
CA LEU A 23 7.58 7.74 6.57
C LEU A 23 8.27 6.40 6.34
N LEU A 24 7.87 5.63 5.31
CA LEU A 24 8.51 4.36 4.96
C LEU A 24 10.01 4.55 4.67
N ARG A 25 10.36 5.56 3.89
CA ARG A 25 11.76 5.88 3.57
C ARG A 25 12.53 6.35 4.81
N ALA A 26 11.97 7.22 5.63
CA ALA A 26 12.60 7.69 6.88
C ALA A 26 12.87 6.53 7.84
N LEU A 27 11.90 5.65 8.07
CA LEU A 27 12.06 4.47 8.91
C LEU A 27 13.12 3.51 8.37
N ARG A 28 13.18 3.29 7.05
CA ARG A 28 14.24 2.52 6.40
C ARG A 28 15.61 3.15 6.59
N ASN A 29 15.72 4.48 6.45
CA ASN A 29 16.96 5.21 6.65
C ASN A 29 17.44 5.13 8.11
N ARG A 30 16.51 4.99 9.08
CA ARG A 30 16.81 4.66 10.48
C ARG A 30 17.19 3.18 10.72
N SER A 31 17.36 2.40 9.64
CA SER A 31 17.70 0.96 9.68
C SER A 31 16.66 0.10 10.38
N LEU A 32 15.41 0.52 10.44
CA LEU A 32 14.29 -0.27 10.94
C LEU A 32 13.78 -1.21 9.84
N ARG A 33 13.38 -2.43 10.24
CA ARG A 33 12.71 -3.37 9.33
C ARG A 33 11.24 -2.96 9.22
N VAL A 34 10.91 -2.32 8.13
CA VAL A 34 9.57 -1.78 7.89
C VAL A 34 8.80 -2.74 6.99
N GLN A 35 7.55 -3.07 7.37
CA GLN A 35 6.64 -3.82 6.53
C GLN A 35 5.48 -2.94 6.10
N PRO A 36 5.41 -2.56 4.81
CA PRO A 36 4.30 -1.81 4.27
C PRO A 36 3.12 -2.71 3.90
N PHE A 37 1.91 -2.17 4.11
CA PHE A 37 0.65 -2.74 3.65
C PHE A 37 -0.20 -1.65 3.00
N LYS A 38 -1.13 -2.08 2.15
CA LYS A 38 -2.14 -1.21 1.53
C LYS A 38 -3.54 -1.78 1.71
N CYS A 39 -4.49 -0.96 2.18
CA CYS A 39 -5.88 -1.36 2.20
C CYS A 39 -6.47 -1.38 0.80
N GLY A 40 -7.25 -2.43 0.49
CA GLY A 40 -7.98 -2.55 -0.77
C GLY A 40 -7.14 -2.90 -2.00
N PRO A 41 -7.75 -2.87 -3.19
CA PRO A 41 -7.17 -3.33 -4.45
C PRO A 41 -6.34 -2.24 -5.16
N ASP A 42 -5.34 -1.70 -4.50
CA ASP A 42 -4.44 -0.71 -5.09
C ASP A 42 -3.11 -1.36 -5.48
N TYR A 43 -2.84 -1.42 -6.78
CA TYR A 43 -1.63 -2.02 -7.36
C TYR A 43 -0.50 -1.01 -7.55
N ILE A 44 -0.80 0.29 -7.52
CA ILE A 44 0.15 1.37 -7.81
C ILE A 44 0.89 1.79 -6.55
N ASP A 45 0.14 2.09 -5.48
CA ASP A 45 0.73 2.51 -4.22
C ASP A 45 1.64 1.42 -3.66
N THR A 46 1.30 0.13 -3.82
CA THR A 46 2.15 -0.99 -3.37
C THR A 46 3.52 -1.03 -4.05
N ARG A 47 3.62 -0.61 -5.31
CA ARG A 47 4.92 -0.49 -6.01
C ARG A 47 5.75 0.64 -5.41
N HIS A 48 5.15 1.80 -5.20
CA HIS A 48 5.83 2.93 -4.56
C HIS A 48 6.25 2.61 -3.13
N HIS A 49 5.39 1.93 -2.35
CA HIS A 49 5.76 1.43 -1.01
C HIS A 49 6.99 0.52 -1.06
N LYS A 50 7.04 -0.41 -2.03
CA LYS A 50 8.19 -1.31 -2.22
C LYS A 50 9.47 -0.53 -2.49
N MET A 51 9.41 0.49 -3.33
CA MET A 51 10.57 1.34 -3.62
C MET A 51 11.00 2.16 -2.40
N ALA A 52 10.06 2.71 -1.65
CA ALA A 52 10.36 3.49 -0.44
C ALA A 52 10.90 2.61 0.69
N ALA A 53 10.24 1.50 1.01
CA ALA A 53 10.58 0.61 2.13
C ALA A 53 11.71 -0.37 1.83
N GLY A 54 11.96 -0.68 0.54
CA GLY A 54 12.94 -1.70 0.12
C GLY A 54 12.44 -3.15 0.27
N CYS A 55 11.16 -3.36 0.56
CA CYS A 55 10.53 -4.68 0.64
C CYS A 55 9.11 -4.64 0.06
N ALA A 56 8.57 -5.79 -0.29
CA ALA A 56 7.24 -5.89 -0.89
C ALA A 56 6.15 -5.35 0.02
N SER A 57 5.24 -4.57 -0.56
CA SER A 57 4.01 -4.14 0.09
C SER A 57 2.89 -5.14 -0.17
N VAL A 58 2.03 -5.37 0.82
CA VAL A 58 1.00 -6.40 0.78
C VAL A 58 -0.38 -5.76 0.86
N ASN A 59 -1.27 -6.15 -0.06
CA ASN A 59 -2.65 -5.68 -0.02
C ASN A 59 -3.44 -6.41 1.09
N LEU A 60 -4.23 -5.63 1.82
CA LEU A 60 -5.22 -6.12 2.79
C LEU A 60 -6.59 -5.77 2.23
N ASP A 61 -7.16 -6.69 1.49
CA ASP A 61 -8.39 -6.46 0.71
C ASP A 61 -9.58 -7.18 1.35
N GLY A 62 -10.42 -6.43 2.06
CA GLY A 62 -11.62 -6.97 2.72
C GLY A 62 -12.74 -7.41 1.76
N PHE A 63 -12.64 -7.11 0.46
CA PHE A 63 -13.56 -7.59 -0.56
C PHE A 63 -13.17 -8.98 -1.08
N MET A 64 -11.88 -9.16 -1.38
CA MET A 64 -11.36 -10.41 -1.98
C MET A 64 -10.92 -11.44 -0.95
N MET A 65 -10.60 -11.04 0.27
CA MET A 65 -10.01 -11.90 1.29
C MET A 65 -10.96 -12.09 2.48
N SER A 66 -10.98 -13.30 3.06
CA SER A 66 -11.66 -13.51 4.34
C SER A 66 -10.91 -12.82 5.49
N GLU A 67 -11.62 -12.46 6.55
CA GLU A 67 -11.02 -11.87 7.76
C GLU A 67 -9.91 -12.73 8.36
N GLY A 68 -10.08 -14.07 8.35
CA GLY A 68 -9.06 -15.01 8.82
C GLY A 68 -7.79 -14.91 7.99
N HIS A 69 -7.93 -14.88 6.66
CA HIS A 69 -6.80 -14.75 5.74
C HIS A 69 -6.06 -13.43 5.93
N ILE A 70 -6.77 -12.30 6.08
CA ILE A 70 -6.16 -10.98 6.35
C ILE A 70 -5.35 -11.01 7.64
N LYS A 71 -5.89 -11.61 8.73
CA LYS A 71 -5.18 -11.74 10.02
C LYS A 71 -3.92 -12.59 9.90
N ASP A 72 -4.01 -13.72 9.22
CA ASP A 72 -2.88 -14.64 9.02
C ASP A 72 -1.80 -14.00 8.15
N LEU A 73 -2.22 -13.34 7.06
CA LEU A 73 -1.35 -12.60 6.15
C LEU A 73 -0.58 -11.49 6.91
N TYR A 74 -1.31 -10.66 7.64
CA TYR A 74 -0.73 -9.58 8.44
C TYR A 74 0.26 -10.12 9.49
N ALA A 75 -0.10 -11.16 10.23
CA ALA A 75 0.77 -11.78 11.23
C ALA A 75 2.04 -12.35 10.61
N ARG A 76 1.93 -13.00 9.45
CA ARG A 76 3.08 -13.58 8.72
C ARG A 76 4.09 -12.52 8.31
N TYR A 77 3.63 -11.46 7.65
CA TYR A 77 4.52 -10.42 7.14
C TYR A 77 5.09 -9.52 8.25
N THR A 78 4.36 -9.34 9.36
CA THR A 78 4.85 -8.54 10.49
C THR A 78 5.77 -9.32 11.45
N SER A 79 5.91 -10.62 11.29
CA SER A 79 6.67 -11.49 12.22
C SER A 79 8.11 -11.03 12.46
N ASN A 80 8.76 -10.48 11.44
CA ASN A 80 10.14 -10.00 11.49
C ASN A 80 10.27 -8.48 11.33
N ALA A 81 9.17 -7.74 11.31
CA ALA A 81 9.18 -6.30 11.19
C ALA A 81 9.33 -5.61 12.54
N ASP A 82 10.02 -4.48 12.58
CA ASP A 82 10.09 -3.59 13.74
C ASP A 82 8.89 -2.63 13.71
N VAL A 83 8.49 -2.22 12.49
CA VAL A 83 7.35 -1.33 12.24
C VAL A 83 6.50 -1.86 11.09
N ALA A 84 5.19 -1.92 11.29
CA ALA A 84 4.21 -2.22 10.25
C ALA A 84 3.39 -0.96 9.92
N VAL A 85 3.45 -0.50 8.69
CA VAL A 85 2.73 0.69 8.21
C VAL A 85 1.69 0.26 7.19
N THR A 86 0.41 0.48 7.51
CA THR A 86 -0.71 0.19 6.62
C THR A 86 -1.26 1.49 6.06
N GLU A 87 -1.18 1.69 4.75
CA GLU A 87 -1.83 2.83 4.12
C GLU A 87 -3.30 2.53 3.81
N GLY A 88 -4.19 3.41 4.26
CA GLY A 88 -5.61 3.35 3.97
C GLY A 88 -5.94 3.72 2.52
N VAL A 89 -7.13 3.33 2.08
CA VAL A 89 -7.73 3.69 0.80
C VAL A 89 -8.82 4.74 1.01
N MET A 90 -9.00 5.69 0.07
CA MET A 90 -10.04 6.73 0.12
C MET A 90 -10.11 7.47 1.48
N GLY A 91 -11.28 7.83 1.96
CA GLY A 91 -11.50 8.27 3.34
C GLY A 91 -11.51 7.08 4.30
N LEU A 92 -11.21 7.33 5.58
CA LEU A 92 -11.07 6.28 6.60
C LEU A 92 -12.28 5.33 6.67
N PHE A 93 -13.48 5.89 6.52
CA PHE A 93 -14.75 5.15 6.64
C PHE A 93 -15.38 4.76 5.29
N ASP A 94 -14.73 5.14 4.17
CA ASP A 94 -15.26 4.87 2.84
C ASP A 94 -14.95 3.42 2.43
N GLY A 95 -15.99 2.66 2.19
CA GLY A 95 -15.93 1.28 1.70
C GLY A 95 -16.88 1.06 0.52
N TYR A 96 -16.96 -0.17 0.02
CA TYR A 96 -17.86 -0.52 -1.09
C TYR A 96 -19.34 -0.64 -0.66
N ASP A 97 -19.60 -0.83 0.63
CA ASP A 97 -20.93 -0.84 1.23
C ASP A 97 -20.81 -0.21 2.62
N ALA A 98 -21.05 1.11 2.69
CA ALA A 98 -20.77 1.93 3.88
C ALA A 98 -19.33 1.71 4.37
N MET A 99 -19.14 1.14 5.57
CA MET A 99 -17.80 0.87 6.11
C MET A 99 -17.18 -0.45 5.66
N ARG A 100 -17.91 -1.33 4.98
CA ARG A 100 -17.37 -2.63 4.54
C ARG A 100 -16.30 -2.43 3.47
N GLY A 101 -15.15 -3.04 3.67
CA GLY A 101 -13.98 -2.87 2.82
C GLY A 101 -13.21 -1.57 3.07
N SER A 102 -13.60 -0.75 4.07
CA SER A 102 -12.91 0.49 4.41
C SER A 102 -11.61 0.26 5.18
N SER A 103 -10.80 1.31 5.22
CA SER A 103 -9.59 1.33 6.06
C SER A 103 -9.92 1.19 7.55
N ALA A 104 -11.08 1.70 7.99
CA ALA A 104 -11.57 1.57 9.36
C ALA A 104 -11.86 0.11 9.72
N GLU A 105 -12.48 -0.66 8.81
CA GLU A 105 -12.73 -2.09 9.01
C GLU A 105 -11.43 -2.86 9.20
N ILE A 106 -10.43 -2.61 8.36
CA ILE A 106 -9.10 -3.25 8.48
C ILE A 106 -8.43 -2.88 9.82
N SER A 107 -8.47 -1.61 10.23
CA SER A 107 -7.93 -1.19 11.53
C SER A 107 -8.62 -1.91 12.69
N GLY A 108 -9.96 -1.99 12.69
CA GLY A 108 -10.74 -2.70 13.71
C GLY A 108 -10.44 -4.19 13.74
N LEU A 109 -10.41 -4.84 12.56
CA LEU A 109 -10.11 -6.25 12.39
C LEU A 109 -8.73 -6.63 12.96
N LEU A 110 -7.73 -5.79 12.68
CA LEU A 110 -6.34 -5.99 13.11
C LEU A 110 -6.04 -5.35 14.47
N ARG A 111 -6.96 -4.55 15.01
CA ARG A 111 -6.78 -3.78 16.26
C ARG A 111 -5.49 -2.96 16.25
N ILE A 112 -5.25 -2.26 15.16
CA ILE A 112 -4.11 -1.36 15.01
C ILE A 112 -4.54 0.09 15.15
N PRO A 113 -3.74 0.96 15.81
CA PRO A 113 -4.06 2.37 15.96
C PRO A 113 -4.02 3.12 14.62
N ILE A 114 -4.80 4.19 14.55
CA ILE A 114 -4.95 5.03 13.37
C ILE A 114 -4.25 6.36 13.59
N VAL A 115 -3.43 6.75 12.63
CA VAL A 115 -2.88 8.10 12.47
C VAL A 115 -3.58 8.76 11.29
N LEU A 116 -4.20 9.92 11.53
CA LEU A 116 -4.91 10.65 10.47
C LEU A 116 -3.97 11.60 9.74
N VAL A 117 -3.98 11.56 8.42
CA VAL A 117 -3.42 12.62 7.57
C VAL A 117 -4.54 13.58 7.22
N VAL A 118 -4.39 14.83 7.65
CA VAL A 118 -5.40 15.86 7.52
C VAL A 118 -4.92 16.94 6.55
N ASN A 119 -5.72 17.21 5.52
CA ASN A 119 -5.47 18.35 4.64
C ASN A 119 -5.77 19.66 5.39
N ALA A 120 -4.74 20.43 5.68
CA ALA A 120 -4.84 21.69 6.41
C ALA A 120 -4.94 22.91 5.49
N LYS A 121 -5.09 22.72 4.17
CA LYS A 121 -5.22 23.83 3.23
C LYS A 121 -6.49 24.63 3.57
N SER A 122 -6.32 25.92 3.82
CA SER A 122 -7.41 26.86 4.12
C SER A 122 -8.27 26.51 5.36
N THR A 123 -7.71 25.77 6.32
CA THR A 123 -8.33 25.48 7.62
C THR A 123 -7.31 25.68 8.73
N ALA A 124 -7.77 26.03 9.92
CA ALA A 124 -6.95 26.19 11.12
C ALA A 124 -7.64 25.46 12.30
N TYR A 125 -8.02 26.18 13.34
CA TYR A 125 -8.68 25.57 14.51
C TYR A 125 -10.01 24.85 14.16
N SER A 126 -10.69 25.23 13.07
CA SER A 126 -11.92 24.55 12.61
C SER A 126 -11.73 23.08 12.23
N VAL A 127 -10.51 22.56 12.27
CA VAL A 127 -10.24 21.12 12.14
C VAL A 127 -10.61 20.34 13.42
N ALA A 128 -10.79 20.99 14.58
CA ALA A 128 -11.11 20.33 15.83
C ALA A 128 -12.40 19.49 15.79
N PRO A 129 -13.54 19.97 15.26
CA PRO A 129 -14.74 19.15 15.09
C PRO A 129 -14.53 17.93 14.19
N LEU A 130 -13.70 18.07 13.15
CA LEU A 130 -13.34 16.96 12.26
C LEU A 130 -12.59 15.87 13.05
N LEU A 131 -11.53 16.24 13.74
CA LEU A 131 -10.72 15.31 14.55
C LEU A 131 -11.57 14.66 15.66
N TYR A 132 -12.38 15.45 16.34
CA TYR A 132 -13.30 14.96 17.37
C TYR A 132 -14.29 13.94 16.78
N GLY A 133 -14.84 14.22 15.59
CA GLY A 133 -15.72 13.29 14.87
C GLY A 133 -15.02 11.98 14.55
N PHE A 134 -13.85 12.02 13.93
CA PHE A 134 -13.08 10.82 13.58
C PHE A 134 -12.70 9.97 14.80
N ARG A 135 -12.33 10.62 15.89
CA ARG A 135 -11.97 9.94 17.14
C ARG A 135 -13.15 9.26 17.82
N ASN A 136 -14.34 9.91 17.82
CA ASN A 136 -15.46 9.50 18.63
C ASN A 136 -16.58 8.80 17.87
N PHE A 137 -16.58 8.85 16.53
CA PHE A 137 -17.62 8.23 15.70
C PHE A 137 -17.73 6.71 15.91
N ARG A 138 -16.59 6.04 16.11
CA ARG A 138 -16.53 4.60 16.34
C ARG A 138 -15.66 4.33 17.57
N LYS A 139 -16.29 3.82 18.63
CA LYS A 139 -15.62 3.50 19.91
C LYS A 139 -14.70 2.28 19.85
N ASP A 140 -14.86 1.44 18.85
CA ASP A 140 -14.07 0.24 18.59
C ASP A 140 -12.79 0.54 17.82
N LEU A 141 -12.59 1.79 17.36
CA LEU A 141 -11.40 2.24 16.67
C LEU A 141 -10.56 3.16 17.58
N ASN A 142 -9.26 3.14 17.36
CA ASN A 142 -8.31 3.92 18.16
C ASN A 142 -7.57 4.94 17.29
N VAL A 143 -8.14 6.14 17.13
CA VAL A 143 -7.46 7.27 16.48
C VAL A 143 -6.55 7.92 17.52
N VAL A 144 -5.23 7.73 17.35
CA VAL A 144 -4.23 8.12 18.34
C VAL A 144 -3.54 9.45 18.03
N GLY A 145 -3.40 9.80 16.75
CA GLY A 145 -2.67 11.00 16.36
C GLY A 145 -3.07 11.53 15.00
N ALA A 146 -2.61 12.73 14.69
CA ALA A 146 -2.79 13.37 13.38
C ALA A 146 -1.49 14.01 12.89
N VAL A 147 -1.30 13.94 11.57
CA VAL A 147 -0.27 14.66 10.81
C VAL A 147 -0.99 15.57 9.83
N PHE A 148 -0.58 16.83 9.76
CA PHE A 148 -1.22 17.82 8.89
C PHE A 148 -0.44 18.00 7.61
N ASN A 149 -1.11 17.99 6.48
CA ASN A 149 -0.50 18.26 5.18
C ASN A 149 -0.88 19.65 4.67
N PHE A 150 -0.03 20.25 3.84
CA PHE A 150 -0.19 21.59 3.28
C PHE A 150 -0.20 22.72 4.33
N VAL A 151 0.58 22.58 5.37
CA VAL A 151 0.70 23.62 6.41
C VAL A 151 1.51 24.80 5.87
N ALA A 152 1.00 26.02 6.09
CA ALA A 152 1.57 27.22 5.49
C ALA A 152 2.71 27.82 6.34
N SER A 153 2.70 27.64 7.68
CA SER A 153 3.67 28.22 8.61
C SER A 153 3.57 27.59 10.01
N GLU A 154 4.58 27.81 10.84
CA GLU A 154 4.56 27.43 12.26
C GLU A 154 3.38 28.02 13.03
N SER A 155 3.04 29.29 12.77
CA SER A 155 1.87 29.92 13.38
C SER A 155 0.57 29.21 12.97
N HIS A 156 0.47 28.76 11.71
CA HIS A 156 -0.65 27.94 11.26
C HIS A 156 -0.69 26.60 12.02
N TYR A 157 0.47 25.94 12.16
CA TYR A 157 0.56 24.67 12.88
C TYR A 157 0.18 24.81 14.37
N SER A 158 0.46 25.95 15.00
CA SER A 158 0.08 26.17 16.40
C SER A 158 -1.44 26.07 16.63
N PHE A 159 -2.26 26.57 15.70
CA PHE A 159 -3.73 26.42 15.76
C PHE A 159 -4.18 24.97 15.55
N LEU A 160 -3.51 24.24 14.68
CA LEU A 160 -3.82 22.84 14.41
C LEU A 160 -3.46 21.96 15.62
N ARG A 161 -2.35 22.27 16.29
CA ARG A 161 -1.95 21.59 17.53
C ARG A 161 -2.97 21.80 18.64
N GLN A 162 -3.44 23.05 18.84
CA GLN A 162 -4.49 23.33 19.81
C GLN A 162 -5.77 22.56 19.50
N ALA A 163 -6.15 22.48 18.21
CA ALA A 163 -7.31 21.70 17.79
C ALA A 163 -7.17 20.21 18.11
N CYS A 164 -5.95 19.65 18.00
CA CYS A 164 -5.68 18.28 18.41
C CYS A 164 -5.85 18.07 19.90
N GLU A 165 -5.31 18.97 20.73
CA GLU A 165 -5.43 18.92 22.20
C GLU A 165 -6.91 18.88 22.61
N ASP A 166 -7.73 19.77 22.07
CA ASP A 166 -9.15 19.87 22.39
C ASP A 166 -9.97 18.66 21.86
N ALA A 167 -9.57 18.08 20.74
CA ALA A 167 -10.15 16.86 20.20
C ALA A 167 -9.64 15.59 20.90
N GLY A 168 -8.61 15.70 21.74
CA GLY A 168 -7.95 14.59 22.42
C GLY A 168 -7.18 13.65 21.48
N VAL A 169 -6.70 14.15 20.36
CA VAL A 169 -5.85 13.48 19.38
C VAL A 169 -4.44 14.06 19.48
N GLU A 170 -3.39 13.25 19.37
CA GLU A 170 -2.04 13.77 19.46
C GLU A 170 -1.60 14.45 18.16
N ALA A 171 -1.06 15.67 18.27
CA ALA A 171 -0.46 16.37 17.13
C ALA A 171 0.96 15.84 16.89
N LEU A 172 1.14 15.04 15.85
CA LEU A 172 2.42 14.38 15.55
C LEU A 172 3.34 15.21 14.65
N GLY A 173 2.81 16.27 14.04
CA GLY A 173 3.59 17.12 13.15
C GLY A 173 2.85 17.47 11.87
N TYR A 174 3.60 17.94 10.87
CA TYR A 174 3.02 18.38 9.61
C TYR A 174 3.99 18.23 8.43
N LEU A 175 3.44 18.28 7.22
CA LEU A 175 4.19 18.50 6.00
C LEU A 175 3.88 19.91 5.49
N PRO A 176 4.92 20.73 5.20
CA PRO A 176 4.74 22.06 4.65
C PRO A 176 4.14 21.99 3.24
N LYS A 177 3.51 23.06 2.81
CA LYS A 177 3.12 23.23 1.42
C LYS A 177 4.40 23.40 0.57
N CYS A 178 4.78 22.36 -0.13
CA CYS A 178 5.96 22.35 -1.00
C CYS A 178 5.56 21.81 -2.38
N ALA A 179 5.84 22.58 -3.44
CA ALA A 179 5.53 22.16 -4.81
C ALA A 179 6.41 20.99 -5.28
N ASP A 180 7.61 20.85 -4.70
CA ASP A 180 8.61 19.85 -5.12
C ASP A 180 8.34 18.43 -4.58
N VAL A 181 7.30 18.26 -3.78
CA VAL A 181 6.89 16.96 -3.23
C VAL A 181 5.46 16.56 -3.62
N GLU A 182 4.91 17.20 -4.64
CA GLU A 182 3.68 16.72 -5.26
C GLU A 182 4.01 15.52 -6.15
N ILE A 183 3.37 14.38 -5.88
CA ILE A 183 3.41 13.23 -6.80
C ILE A 183 2.74 13.72 -8.08
N PRO A 184 3.39 13.60 -9.26
CA PRO A 184 2.78 14.01 -10.52
C PRO A 184 1.37 13.45 -10.64
N SER A 185 0.41 14.30 -11.02
CA SER A 185 -1.01 13.93 -11.04
C SER A 185 -1.20 12.67 -11.87
N ARG A 186 -1.86 11.68 -11.28
CA ARG A 186 -2.10 10.38 -11.89
C ARG A 186 -3.05 10.53 -13.07
N HIS A 187 -2.54 10.70 -14.27
CA HIS A 187 -3.26 10.22 -15.42
C HIS A 187 -3.09 8.70 -15.46
N LEU A 188 -4.09 7.99 -14.89
CA LEU A 188 -4.22 6.53 -14.96
C LEU A 188 -3.01 5.70 -14.46
N GLY A 189 -2.28 6.19 -13.47
CA GLY A 189 -1.35 5.35 -12.71
C GLY A 189 -0.03 5.00 -13.36
N LEU A 190 0.36 5.59 -14.48
CA LEU A 190 1.52 5.10 -15.25
C LEU A 190 2.52 6.12 -15.73
N SER A 191 2.31 7.41 -15.64
CA SER A 191 3.47 8.25 -15.88
C SER A 191 4.34 8.28 -14.62
N LEU A 192 5.21 7.30 -14.54
CA LEU A 192 6.60 7.67 -14.30
C LEU A 192 6.96 8.51 -15.53
N ASP A 193 6.76 9.83 -15.49
CA ASP A 193 7.43 10.71 -16.42
C ASP A 193 8.86 10.21 -16.46
N GLU A 194 9.43 10.01 -17.66
CA GLU A 194 10.79 9.50 -17.81
C GLU A 194 11.78 10.36 -17.00
N ASP A 195 11.40 11.59 -16.65
CA ASP A 195 12.12 12.54 -15.83
C ASP A 195 11.83 12.45 -14.32
N PHE A 196 10.85 11.65 -13.85
CA PHE A 196 10.53 11.53 -12.42
C PHE A 196 11.44 10.53 -11.71
N CYS A 197 12.43 11.04 -10.97
CA CYS A 197 13.28 10.21 -10.13
C CYS A 197 12.60 9.91 -8.78
N PHE A 198 12.00 8.72 -8.66
CA PHE A 198 11.33 8.29 -7.42
C PHE A 198 12.25 8.31 -6.20
N GLU A 199 13.54 7.93 -6.35
CA GLU A 199 14.48 7.89 -5.23
C GLU A 199 14.71 9.29 -4.65
N GLU A 200 14.93 10.29 -5.50
CA GLU A 200 15.08 11.67 -5.06
C GLU A 200 13.80 12.23 -4.42
N PHE A 201 12.66 11.90 -4.97
CA PHE A 201 11.36 12.26 -4.39
C PHE A 201 11.20 11.64 -3.00
N ALA A 202 11.41 10.34 -2.86
CA ALA A 202 11.24 9.62 -1.60
C ALA A 202 12.20 10.13 -0.52
N ASP A 203 13.45 10.41 -0.88
CA ASP A 203 14.44 10.97 0.05
C ASP A 203 14.08 12.40 0.48
N ARG A 204 13.59 13.23 -0.44
CA ARG A 204 13.11 14.59 -0.11
C ARG A 204 11.93 14.54 0.86
N VAL A 205 10.93 13.72 0.59
CA VAL A 205 9.78 13.60 1.50
C VAL A 205 10.19 12.99 2.83
N ALA A 206 11.12 12.04 2.85
CA ALA A 206 11.67 11.50 4.09
C ALA A 206 12.37 12.57 4.94
N CYS A 207 13.15 13.46 4.32
CA CYS A 207 13.76 14.60 5.03
C CYS A 207 12.68 15.50 5.65
N LEU A 208 11.62 15.83 4.92
CA LEU A 208 10.52 16.64 5.46
C LEU A 208 9.79 15.94 6.62
N VAL A 209 9.61 14.62 6.53
CA VAL A 209 9.02 13.84 7.63
C VAL A 209 9.93 13.83 8.85
N GLU A 210 11.23 13.65 8.67
CA GLU A 210 12.21 13.71 9.78
C GLU A 210 12.28 15.09 10.44
N GLU A 211 12.15 16.15 9.66
CA GLU A 211 12.25 17.53 10.17
C GLU A 211 10.99 18.01 10.89
N HIS A 212 9.81 17.59 10.42
CA HIS A 212 8.55 18.19 10.84
C HIS A 212 7.59 17.23 11.57
N VAL A 213 7.91 15.93 11.64
CA VAL A 213 7.05 14.92 12.30
C VAL A 213 7.83 14.23 13.41
N ASP A 214 7.24 14.18 14.60
CA ASP A 214 7.80 13.44 15.73
C ASP A 214 7.61 11.92 15.52
N ILE A 215 8.54 11.33 14.74
CA ILE A 215 8.53 9.90 14.42
C ILE A 215 8.70 9.06 15.70
N ASP A 216 9.51 9.49 16.66
CA ASP A 216 9.74 8.72 17.88
C ASP A 216 8.46 8.66 18.72
N ARG A 217 7.75 9.77 18.80
CA ARG A 217 6.43 9.81 19.44
C ARG A 217 5.40 8.99 18.69
N LEU A 218 5.37 9.09 17.35
CA LEU A 218 4.50 8.26 16.50
C LEU A 218 4.73 6.77 16.78
N LEU A 219 5.98 6.31 16.80
CA LEU A 219 6.32 4.92 17.10
C LEU A 219 5.91 4.53 18.53
N ALA A 220 6.08 5.42 19.50
CA ALA A 220 5.72 5.15 20.89
C ALA A 220 4.21 4.97 21.09
N ILE A 221 3.37 5.85 20.50
CA ILE A 221 1.90 5.78 20.68
C ILE A 221 1.25 4.69 19.83
N THR A 222 1.94 4.19 18.82
CA THR A 222 1.49 3.08 17.97
C THR A 222 2.11 1.74 18.34
N ALA A 223 2.91 1.71 19.41
CA ALA A 223 3.52 0.47 19.91
C ALA A 223 2.45 -0.46 20.49
N LEU A 224 2.41 -1.68 19.99
CA LEU A 224 1.55 -2.73 20.50
C LEU A 224 2.37 -3.76 21.31
N PRO A 225 1.76 -4.38 22.33
CA PRO A 225 2.36 -5.55 22.97
C PRO A 225 2.70 -6.61 21.93
N GLU A 226 3.78 -7.32 22.15
CA GLU A 226 4.15 -8.44 21.28
C GLU A 226 2.97 -9.41 21.19
N ARG A 227 2.40 -9.54 19.99
CA ARG A 227 1.31 -10.48 19.77
C ARG A 227 1.88 -11.88 19.92
N GLN A 228 1.22 -12.71 20.72
CA GLN A 228 1.52 -14.13 20.68
C GLN A 228 1.38 -14.59 19.23
N PRO A 229 2.32 -15.39 18.70
CA PRO A 229 2.19 -15.92 17.36
C PRO A 229 0.79 -16.56 17.27
N VAL A 230 -0.02 -16.05 16.34
CA VAL A 230 -1.30 -16.71 16.02
C VAL A 230 -0.91 -18.15 15.72
N PRO A 231 -1.50 -19.15 16.41
CA PRO A 231 -1.21 -20.54 16.09
C PRO A 231 -1.39 -20.64 14.58
N ARG A 232 -0.34 -21.03 13.86
CA ARG A 232 -0.43 -21.24 12.41
C ARG A 232 -1.72 -22.01 12.21
N VAL A 233 -2.76 -21.36 11.69
CA VAL A 233 -3.85 -22.09 11.07
C VAL A 233 -3.08 -22.99 10.14
N LYS A 234 -3.05 -24.30 10.45
CA LYS A 234 -2.35 -25.27 9.63
C LYS A 234 -2.72 -24.89 8.24
N GLU A 235 -1.71 -24.35 7.52
CA GLU A 235 -1.91 -24.04 6.12
C GLU A 235 -2.70 -25.22 5.58
N VAL A 236 -3.91 -24.95 5.12
CA VAL A 236 -4.61 -25.89 4.28
C VAL A 236 -3.93 -25.82 2.91
N MET A 237 -2.63 -25.86 2.95
CA MET A 237 -1.81 -26.53 1.97
C MET A 237 -2.05 -28.02 2.21
N ARG A 238 -3.28 -28.45 1.95
CA ARG A 238 -3.47 -29.81 1.48
C ARG A 238 -2.40 -29.98 0.44
N THR A 239 -1.51 -30.92 0.72
CA THR A 239 -0.52 -31.49 -0.16
C THR A 239 -0.90 -31.32 -1.64
N VAL A 240 -0.79 -30.08 -2.16
CA VAL A 240 -0.56 -29.90 -3.55
C VAL A 240 0.84 -30.47 -3.67
N SER A 241 0.93 -31.69 -4.15
CA SER A 241 2.17 -32.32 -4.57
C SER A 241 2.92 -31.19 -5.26
N LYS A 242 4.16 -30.88 -4.87
CA LYS A 242 4.98 -29.90 -5.57
C LYS A 242 4.99 -30.34 -7.04
N ALA A 243 4.00 -29.88 -7.78
CA ALA A 243 3.96 -30.02 -9.21
C ALA A 243 5.05 -29.05 -9.65
N ASN A 244 6.22 -29.52 -9.98
CA ASN A 244 7.34 -28.72 -10.47
C ASN A 244 6.94 -27.98 -11.75
N LEU A 245 5.95 -27.07 -11.63
CA LEU A 245 5.40 -26.34 -12.77
C LEU A 245 6.37 -25.26 -13.21
N ASN A 246 6.49 -25.08 -14.49
CA ASN A 246 7.04 -23.87 -15.09
C ASN A 246 5.88 -22.86 -15.24
N ILE A 247 5.93 -21.76 -14.53
CA ILE A 247 4.88 -20.75 -14.49
C ILE A 247 5.40 -19.47 -15.15
N ALA A 248 4.80 -19.09 -16.27
CA ALA A 248 5.11 -17.83 -16.94
C ALA A 248 4.13 -16.74 -16.49
N ILE A 249 4.65 -15.61 -16.02
CA ILE A 249 3.85 -14.47 -15.57
C ILE A 249 4.20 -13.24 -16.39
N ALA A 250 3.21 -12.65 -17.06
CA ALA A 250 3.41 -11.39 -17.76
C ALA A 250 3.73 -10.26 -16.76
N ARG A 251 4.76 -9.48 -17.08
CA ARG A 251 5.21 -8.39 -16.20
C ARG A 251 5.91 -7.29 -16.99
N ASP A 252 5.15 -6.27 -17.34
CA ASP A 252 5.63 -5.06 -18.00
C ASP A 252 4.67 -3.88 -17.71
N PRO A 253 4.84 -2.71 -18.32
CA PRO A 253 3.91 -1.60 -18.12
C PRO A 253 2.46 -1.88 -18.47
N ALA A 254 2.17 -2.79 -19.42
CA ALA A 254 0.81 -3.18 -19.80
C ALA A 254 0.20 -4.20 -18.82
N PHE A 255 1.02 -5.07 -18.20
CA PHE A 255 0.59 -6.17 -17.33
C PHE A 255 1.32 -6.11 -16.00
N ASN A 256 0.74 -5.44 -15.00
CA ASN A 256 1.41 -5.20 -13.73
C ASN A 256 0.50 -5.22 -12.48
N PHE A 257 -0.78 -5.56 -12.63
CA PHE A 257 -1.73 -5.63 -11.52
C PHE A 257 -1.74 -7.02 -10.89
N SER A 258 -0.80 -7.26 -9.98
CA SER A 258 -0.76 -8.52 -9.25
C SER A 258 -0.51 -8.27 -7.76
N TYR A 259 -1.25 -8.99 -6.92
CA TYR A 259 -0.97 -9.01 -5.49
C TYR A 259 0.31 -9.82 -5.23
N GLU A 260 1.14 -9.32 -4.34
CA GLU A 260 2.37 -10.01 -3.92
C GLU A 260 2.06 -11.42 -3.39
N GLU A 261 0.91 -11.58 -2.72
CA GLU A 261 0.47 -12.87 -2.20
C GLU A 261 0.13 -13.88 -3.31
N ASN A 262 -0.45 -13.44 -4.43
CA ASN A 262 -0.70 -14.31 -5.58
C ASN A 262 0.61 -14.82 -6.17
N ILE A 263 1.60 -13.93 -6.31
CA ILE A 263 2.94 -14.30 -6.78
C ILE A 263 3.61 -15.26 -5.80
N HIS A 264 3.52 -14.98 -4.49
CA HIS A 264 4.05 -15.87 -3.46
C HIS A 264 3.38 -17.25 -3.53
N PHE A 265 2.05 -17.32 -3.64
CA PHE A 265 1.34 -18.58 -3.78
C PHE A 265 1.80 -19.36 -5.03
N LEU A 266 1.85 -18.72 -6.18
CA LEU A 266 2.32 -19.34 -7.43
C LEU A 266 3.76 -19.87 -7.30
N SER A 267 4.63 -19.15 -6.58
CA SER A 267 6.02 -19.60 -6.34
C SER A 267 6.11 -20.89 -5.51
N THR A 268 5.06 -21.22 -4.74
CA THR A 268 5.00 -22.50 -4.01
C THR A 268 4.64 -23.69 -4.88
N LEU A 269 4.04 -23.44 -6.06
CA LEU A 269 3.61 -24.47 -7.02
C LEU A 269 4.70 -24.83 -8.02
N GLY A 270 5.65 -23.92 -8.27
CA GLY A 270 6.69 -24.17 -9.25
C GLY A 270 7.66 -23.01 -9.45
N LYS A 271 8.42 -23.09 -10.54
CA LYS A 271 9.37 -22.05 -10.94
C LYS A 271 8.64 -20.94 -11.70
N ILE A 272 8.78 -19.69 -11.23
CA ILE A 272 8.25 -18.52 -11.93
C ILE A 272 9.28 -17.98 -12.92
N THR A 273 8.85 -17.72 -14.14
CA THR A 273 9.58 -16.98 -15.18
C THR A 273 8.73 -15.78 -15.61
N TYR A 274 9.27 -14.57 -15.50
CA TYR A 274 8.58 -13.37 -15.99
C TYR A 274 8.87 -13.16 -17.46
N PHE A 275 7.87 -12.67 -18.21
CA PHE A 275 8.01 -12.28 -19.61
C PHE A 275 7.25 -10.97 -19.88
N SER A 276 7.62 -10.30 -20.96
CA SER A 276 7.00 -9.03 -21.37
C SER A 276 6.22 -9.19 -22.66
N PRO A 277 4.88 -9.16 -22.64
CA PRO A 277 4.10 -9.12 -23.88
C PRO A 277 4.43 -7.95 -24.81
N LEU A 278 5.01 -6.86 -24.27
CA LEU A 278 5.42 -5.71 -25.07
C LEU A 278 6.78 -5.88 -25.77
N ARG A 279 7.70 -6.70 -25.21
CA ARG A 279 9.10 -6.69 -25.61
C ARG A 279 9.63 -8.05 -26.07
N ASP A 280 9.09 -9.14 -25.51
CA ASP A 280 9.53 -10.48 -25.85
C ASP A 280 8.78 -10.99 -27.09
N ASP A 281 9.45 -11.74 -27.94
CA ASP A 281 8.87 -12.24 -29.19
C ASP A 281 7.99 -13.48 -29.02
N CYS A 282 8.17 -14.24 -27.92
CA CYS A 282 7.40 -15.46 -27.63
C CYS A 282 7.31 -15.77 -26.15
N LEU A 283 6.37 -16.66 -25.78
CA LEU A 283 6.27 -17.20 -24.43
C LEU A 283 7.52 -18.00 -24.05
N PRO A 284 7.99 -17.91 -22.81
CA PRO A 284 8.94 -18.87 -22.26
C PRO A 284 8.26 -20.25 -22.13
N GLU A 285 9.05 -21.31 -22.04
CA GLU A 285 8.53 -22.65 -21.77
C GLU A 285 7.74 -22.65 -20.44
N ALA A 286 6.46 -23.05 -20.50
CA ALA A 286 5.56 -22.98 -19.36
C ALA A 286 4.48 -24.08 -19.39
N ASP A 287 4.10 -24.53 -18.20
CA ASP A 287 2.91 -25.38 -17.98
C ASP A 287 1.67 -24.53 -17.68
N PHE A 288 1.88 -23.32 -17.17
CA PHE A 288 0.82 -22.36 -16.81
C PHE A 288 1.27 -20.94 -17.15
N VAL A 289 0.39 -20.18 -17.80
CA VAL A 289 0.59 -18.77 -18.14
C VAL A 289 -0.39 -17.90 -17.35
N TYR A 290 0.11 -16.85 -16.70
CA TYR A 290 -0.69 -15.84 -16.02
C TYR A 290 -0.46 -14.47 -16.65
N LEU A 291 -1.55 -13.87 -17.16
CA LEU A 291 -1.61 -12.50 -17.63
C LEU A 291 -2.39 -11.68 -16.58
N PRO A 292 -1.71 -11.04 -15.63
CA PRO A 292 -2.39 -10.19 -14.65
C PRO A 292 -2.99 -8.97 -15.34
N GLY A 293 -3.96 -8.33 -14.67
CA GLY A 293 -4.49 -7.05 -15.11
C GLY A 293 -3.41 -5.96 -15.26
N GLY A 294 -3.80 -4.82 -15.76
CA GLY A 294 -2.92 -3.67 -16.00
C GLY A 294 -3.59 -2.61 -16.83
N TYR A 295 -2.82 -2.00 -17.72
CA TYR A 295 -3.31 -0.98 -18.65
C TYR A 295 -2.98 -1.36 -20.12
N PRO A 296 -3.39 -2.56 -20.59
CA PRO A 296 -3.09 -2.98 -21.96
C PRO A 296 -3.67 -2.02 -23.01
N GLU A 297 -4.75 -1.32 -22.69
CA GLU A 297 -5.37 -0.31 -23.58
C GLU A 297 -4.45 0.87 -23.88
N LEU A 298 -3.46 1.17 -23.03
CA LEU A 298 -2.48 2.23 -23.31
C LEU A 298 -1.37 1.77 -24.26
N TYR A 299 -1.27 0.47 -24.51
CA TYR A 299 -0.21 -0.18 -25.31
C TYR A 299 -0.77 -0.98 -26.47
N LEU A 300 -1.97 -0.61 -26.97
CA LEU A 300 -2.66 -1.36 -28.02
C LEU A 300 -1.83 -1.49 -29.30
N SER A 301 -1.12 -0.43 -29.69
CA SER A 301 -0.28 -0.43 -30.88
C SER A 301 0.87 -1.43 -30.76
N GLU A 302 1.60 -1.38 -29.66
CA GLU A 302 2.76 -2.26 -29.41
C GLU A 302 2.31 -3.72 -29.28
N LEU A 303 1.25 -3.97 -28.51
CA LEU A 303 0.69 -5.33 -28.35
C LEU A 303 0.15 -5.88 -29.67
N SER A 304 -0.46 -5.04 -30.51
CA SER A 304 -0.99 -5.47 -31.80
C SER A 304 0.12 -5.76 -32.82
N MET A 305 1.22 -5.04 -32.78
CA MET A 305 2.37 -5.24 -33.66
C MET A 305 3.23 -6.45 -33.26
N ASN A 306 3.18 -6.89 -32.00
CA ASN A 306 3.92 -8.07 -31.53
C ASN A 306 3.21 -9.36 -31.96
N SER A 307 3.29 -9.69 -33.27
CA SER A 307 2.67 -10.89 -33.84
C SER A 307 3.26 -12.18 -33.28
N GLY A 308 4.57 -12.22 -33.02
CA GLY A 308 5.26 -13.40 -32.49
C GLY A 308 4.72 -13.79 -31.11
N MET A 309 4.59 -12.86 -30.19
CA MET A 309 4.03 -13.12 -28.87
C MET A 309 2.56 -13.58 -28.96
N ARG A 310 1.74 -12.92 -29.79
CA ARG A 310 0.33 -13.30 -29.97
C ARG A 310 0.18 -14.71 -30.55
N GLU A 311 0.95 -15.07 -31.55
CA GLU A 311 0.97 -16.42 -32.16
C GLU A 311 1.46 -17.46 -31.15
N SER A 312 2.46 -17.13 -30.33
CA SER A 312 2.97 -17.99 -29.28
C SER A 312 1.92 -18.27 -28.21
N ILE A 313 1.20 -17.23 -27.73
CA ILE A 313 0.09 -17.39 -26.76
C ILE A 313 -1.04 -18.22 -27.38
N HIS A 314 -1.44 -17.92 -28.62
CA HIS A 314 -2.47 -18.68 -29.34
C HIS A 314 -2.10 -20.15 -29.44
N SER A 315 -0.90 -20.46 -29.92
CA SER A 315 -0.41 -21.81 -30.05
C SER A 315 -0.36 -22.56 -28.73
N PHE A 316 0.06 -21.88 -27.65
CA PHE A 316 0.07 -22.47 -26.32
C PHE A 316 -1.33 -22.89 -25.85
N VAL A 317 -2.35 -22.06 -26.10
CA VAL A 317 -3.75 -22.38 -25.74
C VAL A 317 -4.32 -23.48 -26.63
N GLU A 318 -4.05 -23.47 -27.96
CA GLU A 318 -4.51 -24.47 -28.92
C GLU A 318 -4.03 -25.89 -28.59
N VAL A 319 -2.80 -26.03 -28.08
CA VAL A 319 -2.28 -27.35 -27.66
C VAL A 319 -2.75 -27.74 -26.24
N GLY A 320 -3.67 -27.00 -25.64
CA GLY A 320 -4.26 -27.29 -24.33
C GLY A 320 -3.51 -26.69 -23.13
N GLY A 321 -2.60 -25.76 -23.35
CA GLY A 321 -1.92 -24.99 -22.31
C GLY A 321 -2.90 -24.26 -21.41
N LYS A 322 -2.56 -24.12 -20.13
CA LYS A 322 -3.42 -23.47 -19.12
C LYS A 322 -3.05 -22.00 -19.00
N LEU A 323 -4.01 -21.12 -19.30
CA LEU A 323 -3.84 -19.67 -19.22
C LEU A 323 -4.92 -19.06 -18.32
N LEU A 324 -4.51 -18.17 -17.44
CA LEU A 324 -5.37 -17.27 -16.67
C LEU A 324 -5.07 -15.84 -17.12
N ALA A 325 -6.13 -15.09 -17.46
CA ALA A 325 -6.05 -13.65 -17.74
C ALA A 325 -7.09 -12.92 -16.88
N GLU A 326 -6.71 -11.75 -16.36
CA GLU A 326 -7.55 -10.85 -15.56
C GLU A 326 -7.81 -9.54 -16.30
#